data_9fb69811a7046180fbd4130f81919ff2
#
_entry.id   9fb69811a7046180fbd4130f81919ff2
#
_cell.length_a   1.000
_cell.length_b   1.000
_cell.length_c   1.000
_cell.angle_alpha   90.00
_cell.angle_beta   90.00
_cell.angle_gamma   90.00
#
_symmetry.space_group_name_H-M   'P 1'
#
loop_
_entity.id
_entity.type
_entity.pdbx_description
1 polymer ?
#
loop_
_entity_poly.entity_id
_entity_poly.type
_entity_poly.pdbx_seq_one_letter_code
_entity_poly.pdbx_strand_id
1 'polypeptide(L)'
;QGHDSKLLTDLENFYRSAKKQFDSDEDFRNRSREAVVNLQSGSDFESEHWKTFIETSMSHCQEIYERLRINLNSSHVRGESSYNDALPAVIQTFKESNLLEESEGAQCIFFEGQKSPLIVQKADGGFLYATTDLAAVRYRVNELAAHRILYFVDSRQSLHFRQIFAAIELAGLNPNAASLEHMAFGTMLNEEGKPFKTREGGLIKLKPLIEEAISRATQTLSLIHI
;
A
#
# COMPACT_ATOMS: atom_id res chain seq x y z
N GLN A 1 28.21 -5.68 -1.58
CA GLN A 1 27.40 -5.00 -0.52
C GLN A 1 27.24 -3.47 -0.74
N GLY A 2 27.98 -2.83 -1.66
CA GLY A 2 27.86 -1.39 -1.93
C GLY A 2 27.03 -1.01 -3.18
N HIS A 3 26.57 -2.00 -3.94
CA HIS A 3 25.91 -1.74 -5.24
C HIS A 3 24.41 -1.44 -5.07
N ASP A 4 23.75 -2.15 -4.15
CA ASP A 4 22.30 -2.05 -3.96
C ASP A 4 21.84 -0.74 -3.31
N SER A 5 22.59 -0.21 -2.33
CA SER A 5 22.25 1.08 -1.70
C SER A 5 22.35 2.26 -2.66
N LYS A 6 23.26 2.16 -3.65
CA LYS A 6 23.42 3.17 -4.70
C LYS A 6 22.27 3.13 -5.71
N LEU A 7 21.78 1.93 -6.05
CA LEU A 7 20.61 1.75 -6.92
C LEU A 7 19.33 2.35 -6.32
N LEU A 8 19.09 2.25 -5.01
CA LEU A 8 17.88 2.83 -4.41
C LEU A 8 17.95 4.35 -4.27
N THR A 9 19.12 4.87 -3.93
CA THR A 9 19.33 6.33 -3.93
C THR A 9 19.12 6.89 -5.35
N ASP A 10 19.57 6.16 -6.36
CA ASP A 10 19.37 6.52 -7.76
C ASP A 10 17.90 6.42 -8.17
N LEU A 11 17.16 5.39 -7.74
CA LEU A 11 15.71 5.25 -8.00
C LEU A 11 14.90 6.37 -7.36
N GLU A 12 15.21 6.78 -6.13
CA GLU A 12 14.53 7.89 -5.47
C GLU A 12 14.79 9.22 -6.18
N ASN A 13 16.04 9.48 -6.54
CA ASN A 13 16.40 10.67 -7.29
C ASN A 13 15.78 10.65 -8.69
N PHE A 14 15.75 9.49 -9.34
CA PHE A 14 15.09 9.27 -10.61
C PHE A 14 13.58 9.55 -10.50
N TYR A 15 12.90 9.00 -9.47
CA TYR A 15 11.49 9.25 -9.24
C TYR A 15 11.19 10.73 -9.01
N ARG A 16 11.99 11.43 -8.19
CA ARG A 16 11.82 12.87 -7.95
C ARG A 16 11.99 13.68 -9.23
N SER A 17 12.99 13.34 -10.05
CA SER A 17 13.22 13.99 -11.34
C SER A 17 12.09 13.73 -12.33
N ALA A 18 11.64 12.47 -12.42
CA ALA A 18 10.51 12.09 -13.27
C ALA A 18 9.21 12.77 -12.82
N LYS A 19 8.96 12.87 -11.51
CA LYS A 19 7.79 13.58 -10.97
C LYS A 19 7.81 15.06 -11.32
N LYS A 20 8.96 15.71 -11.17
CA LYS A 20 9.13 17.12 -11.55
C LYS A 20 8.86 17.33 -13.05
N GLN A 21 9.38 16.44 -13.90
CA GLN A 21 9.15 16.49 -15.33
C GLN A 21 7.68 16.21 -15.66
N PHE A 22 7.05 15.22 -15.04
CA PHE A 22 5.63 14.92 -15.19
C PHE A 22 4.74 16.14 -14.88
N ASP A 23 5.10 16.94 -13.87
CA ASP A 23 4.33 18.11 -13.47
C ASP A 23 4.51 19.29 -14.44
N SER A 24 5.67 19.39 -15.11
CA SER A 24 6.05 20.55 -15.94
C SER A 24 6.02 20.30 -17.46
N ASP A 25 5.99 19.03 -17.92
CA ASP A 25 6.10 18.64 -19.32
C ASP A 25 4.89 17.79 -19.72
N GLU A 26 4.05 18.31 -20.60
CA GLU A 26 2.82 17.67 -21.04
C GLU A 26 3.09 16.41 -21.88
N ASP A 27 4.10 16.45 -22.75
CA ASP A 27 4.47 15.29 -23.57
C ASP A 27 5.01 14.16 -22.72
N PHE A 28 5.83 14.46 -21.72
CA PHE A 28 6.31 13.46 -20.76
C PHE A 28 5.16 12.89 -19.95
N ARG A 29 4.21 13.71 -19.52
CA ARG A 29 3.01 13.29 -18.80
C ARG A 29 2.16 12.30 -19.61
N ASN A 30 1.95 12.60 -20.90
CA ASN A 30 1.16 11.76 -21.79
C ASN A 30 1.85 10.41 -22.03
N ARG A 31 3.16 10.41 -22.33
CA ARG A 31 3.95 9.18 -22.45
C ARG A 31 3.96 8.35 -21.16
N SER A 32 4.02 9.01 -19.99
CA SER A 32 3.98 8.32 -18.70
C SER A 32 2.64 7.62 -18.47
N ARG A 33 1.52 8.26 -18.88
CA ARG A 33 0.19 7.65 -18.81
C ARG A 33 0.06 6.47 -19.77
N GLU A 34 0.58 6.62 -20.98
CA GLU A 34 0.61 5.54 -21.96
C GLU A 34 1.42 4.33 -21.47
N ALA A 35 2.59 4.56 -20.86
CA ALA A 35 3.38 3.49 -20.26
C ALA A 35 2.63 2.73 -19.16
N VAL A 36 1.80 3.40 -18.36
CA VAL A 36 0.94 2.73 -17.36
C VAL A 36 -0.12 1.86 -18.06
N VAL A 37 -0.74 2.36 -19.11
CA VAL A 37 -1.72 1.57 -19.90
C VAL A 37 -1.06 0.36 -20.53
N ASN A 38 0.13 0.53 -21.12
CA ASN A 38 0.91 -0.55 -21.71
C ASN A 38 1.28 -1.62 -20.66
N LEU A 39 1.72 -1.21 -19.49
CA LEU A 39 1.99 -2.13 -18.37
C LEU A 39 0.74 -2.94 -17.99
N GLN A 40 -0.40 -2.26 -17.87
CA GLN A 40 -1.68 -2.92 -17.52
C GLN A 40 -2.20 -3.85 -18.62
N SER A 41 -1.85 -3.58 -19.89
CA SER A 41 -2.19 -4.44 -21.03
C SER A 41 -1.20 -5.61 -21.23
N GLY A 42 -0.15 -5.68 -20.39
CA GLY A 42 0.81 -6.79 -20.43
C GLY A 42 1.95 -6.61 -21.43
N SER A 43 2.31 -5.38 -21.80
CA SER A 43 3.49 -5.12 -22.64
C SER A 43 4.75 -5.68 -21.99
N ASP A 44 5.53 -6.44 -22.76
CA ASP A 44 6.76 -7.08 -22.27
C ASP A 44 7.80 -6.07 -21.79
N PHE A 45 7.94 -4.94 -22.50
CA PHE A 45 8.93 -3.90 -22.17
C PHE A 45 8.65 -3.25 -20.81
N GLU A 46 7.44 -2.78 -20.58
CA GLU A 46 7.06 -2.16 -19.32
C GLU A 46 7.03 -3.18 -18.17
N SER A 47 6.62 -4.42 -18.46
CA SER A 47 6.58 -5.50 -17.48
C SER A 47 7.98 -5.91 -17.00
N GLU A 48 8.99 -5.94 -17.87
CA GLU A 48 10.38 -6.23 -17.50
C GLU A 48 10.96 -5.15 -16.59
N HIS A 49 10.73 -3.87 -16.93
CA HIS A 49 11.17 -2.75 -16.12
C HIS A 49 10.46 -2.73 -14.76
N TRP A 50 9.17 -2.99 -14.75
CA TRP A 50 8.39 -3.08 -13.50
C TRP A 50 8.90 -4.20 -12.59
N LYS A 51 9.22 -5.37 -13.12
CA LYS A 51 9.83 -6.48 -12.35
C LYS A 51 11.15 -6.06 -11.71
N THR A 52 12.02 -5.39 -12.48
CA THR A 52 13.30 -4.88 -11.97
C THR A 52 13.10 -3.89 -10.81
N PHE A 53 12.11 -2.99 -10.90
CA PHE A 53 11.79 -2.08 -9.80
C PHE A 53 11.28 -2.80 -8.56
N ILE A 54 10.42 -3.81 -8.74
CA ILE A 54 9.92 -4.63 -7.64
C ILE A 54 11.06 -5.39 -6.96
N GLU A 55 11.91 -6.07 -7.72
CA GLU A 55 13.06 -6.82 -7.19
C GLU A 55 14.00 -5.92 -6.38
N THR A 56 14.34 -4.75 -6.93
CA THR A 56 15.16 -3.76 -6.23
C THR A 56 14.50 -3.30 -4.93
N SER A 57 13.22 -2.97 -4.97
CA SER A 57 12.49 -2.52 -3.78
C SER A 57 12.40 -3.62 -2.72
N MET A 58 12.16 -4.86 -3.14
CA MET A 58 12.06 -6.00 -2.24
C MET A 58 13.39 -6.36 -1.59
N SER A 59 14.53 -6.23 -2.31
CA SER A 59 15.85 -6.46 -1.71
C SER A 59 16.10 -5.50 -0.52
N HIS A 60 15.69 -4.25 -0.65
CA HIS A 60 15.80 -3.28 0.45
C HIS A 60 14.86 -3.54 1.62
N CYS A 61 13.63 -3.99 1.32
CA CYS A 61 12.72 -4.43 2.38
C CYS A 61 13.32 -5.62 3.14
N GLN A 62 13.93 -6.57 2.44
CA GLN A 62 14.55 -7.75 3.02
C GLN A 62 15.71 -7.40 3.97
N GLU A 63 16.59 -6.45 3.60
CA GLU A 63 17.64 -5.96 4.50
C GLU A 63 17.09 -5.45 5.83
N ILE A 64 15.97 -4.71 5.79
CA ILE A 64 15.31 -4.18 6.98
C ILE A 64 14.67 -5.32 7.79
N TYR A 65 14.03 -6.27 7.13
CA TYR A 65 13.41 -7.43 7.77
C TYR A 65 14.46 -8.25 8.52
N GLU A 66 15.59 -8.54 7.92
CA GLU A 66 16.69 -9.26 8.54
C GLU A 66 17.23 -8.51 9.77
N ARG A 67 17.42 -7.19 9.64
CA ARG A 67 17.91 -6.36 10.75
C ARG A 67 16.94 -6.32 11.93
N LEU A 68 15.64 -6.32 11.66
CA LEU A 68 14.57 -6.36 12.67
C LEU A 68 14.20 -7.79 13.10
N ARG A 69 14.86 -8.83 12.55
CA ARG A 69 14.56 -10.24 12.76
C ARG A 69 13.10 -10.60 12.44
N ILE A 70 12.57 -10.00 11.37
CA ILE A 70 11.24 -10.29 10.83
C ILE A 70 11.36 -11.50 9.91
N ASN A 71 10.55 -12.53 10.14
CA ASN A 71 10.57 -13.79 9.39
C ASN A 71 9.73 -13.72 8.08
N LEU A 72 9.55 -12.53 7.50
CA LEU A 72 8.90 -12.38 6.20
C LEU A 72 9.93 -12.51 5.08
N ASN A 73 9.50 -13.14 3.98
CA ASN A 73 10.30 -13.31 2.76
C ASN A 73 9.41 -13.18 1.52
N SER A 74 9.97 -13.38 0.34
CA SER A 74 9.28 -13.23 -0.94
C SER A 74 8.01 -14.09 -1.07
N SER A 75 7.92 -15.25 -0.41
CA SER A 75 6.73 -16.09 -0.46
C SER A 75 5.51 -15.49 0.26
N HIS A 76 5.73 -14.52 1.14
CA HIS A 76 4.68 -13.81 1.87
C HIS A 76 4.23 -12.52 1.17
N VAL A 77 4.93 -12.12 0.10
CA VAL A 77 4.63 -10.88 -0.63
C VAL A 77 3.35 -11.05 -1.46
N ARG A 78 2.40 -10.16 -1.23
CA ARG A 78 1.17 -10.03 -2.00
C ARG A 78 0.94 -8.57 -2.32
N GLY A 79 1.44 -8.13 -3.47
CA GLY A 79 1.18 -6.77 -3.97
C GLY A 79 -0.24 -6.61 -4.51
N GLU A 80 -0.68 -5.39 -4.71
CA GLU A 80 -2.02 -5.06 -5.23
C GLU A 80 -2.32 -5.75 -6.57
N SER A 81 -1.33 -5.82 -7.45
CA SER A 81 -1.44 -6.48 -8.76
C SER A 81 -1.77 -7.97 -8.69
N SER A 82 -1.50 -8.63 -7.57
CA SER A 82 -1.85 -10.04 -7.35
C SER A 82 -3.36 -10.30 -7.30
N TYR A 83 -4.16 -9.26 -7.18
CA TYR A 83 -5.61 -9.34 -7.06
C TYR A 83 -6.34 -8.91 -8.32
N ASN A 84 -5.66 -8.44 -9.37
CA ASN A 84 -6.26 -7.88 -10.58
C ASN A 84 -7.33 -8.81 -11.21
N ASP A 85 -7.04 -10.09 -11.32
CA ASP A 85 -7.96 -11.07 -11.90
C ASP A 85 -9.23 -11.29 -11.04
N ALA A 86 -9.15 -10.97 -9.74
CA ALA A 86 -10.27 -11.14 -8.82
C ALA A 86 -11.20 -9.91 -8.75
N LEU A 87 -10.76 -8.73 -9.22
CA LEU A 87 -11.50 -7.48 -9.06
C LEU A 87 -12.89 -7.51 -9.73
N PRO A 88 -13.06 -8.01 -10.97
CA PRO A 88 -14.38 -8.11 -11.59
C PRO A 88 -15.34 -8.98 -10.77
N ALA A 89 -14.85 -10.09 -10.22
CA ALA A 89 -15.67 -11.00 -9.41
C ALA A 89 -16.09 -10.37 -8.07
N VAL A 90 -15.24 -9.50 -7.48
CA VAL A 90 -15.61 -8.72 -6.29
C VAL A 90 -16.78 -7.78 -6.61
N ILE A 91 -16.68 -6.99 -7.68
CA ILE A 91 -17.76 -6.09 -8.10
C ILE A 91 -19.06 -6.87 -8.36
N GLN A 92 -18.96 -8.02 -9.04
CA GLN A 92 -20.12 -8.86 -9.32
C GLN A 92 -20.81 -9.34 -8.05
N THR A 93 -20.06 -9.73 -7.02
CA THR A 93 -20.61 -10.12 -5.71
C THR A 93 -21.44 -8.99 -5.07
N PHE A 94 -20.89 -7.76 -5.07
CA PHE A 94 -21.62 -6.61 -4.53
C PHE A 94 -22.86 -6.24 -5.35
N LYS A 95 -22.81 -6.42 -6.68
CA LYS A 95 -23.93 -6.21 -7.57
C LYS A 95 -25.06 -7.22 -7.30
N GLU A 96 -24.74 -8.50 -7.17
CA GLU A 96 -25.69 -9.57 -6.87
C GLU A 96 -26.33 -9.41 -5.49
N SER A 97 -25.60 -8.81 -4.54
CA SER A 97 -26.11 -8.48 -3.21
C SER A 97 -26.92 -7.16 -3.18
N ASN A 98 -27.13 -6.48 -4.32
CA ASN A 98 -27.80 -5.17 -4.43
C ASN A 98 -27.17 -4.09 -3.51
N LEU A 99 -25.87 -4.12 -3.33
CA LEU A 99 -25.12 -3.19 -2.49
C LEU A 99 -24.45 -2.07 -3.30
N LEU A 100 -24.49 -2.13 -4.64
CA LEU A 100 -23.93 -1.09 -5.50
C LEU A 100 -25.01 -0.10 -5.92
N GLU A 101 -24.66 1.16 -5.80
CA GLU A 101 -25.42 2.28 -6.32
C GLU A 101 -24.53 3.11 -7.25
N GLU A 102 -25.09 3.60 -8.35
CA GLU A 102 -24.37 4.48 -9.25
C GLU A 102 -24.41 5.92 -8.73
N SER A 103 -23.25 6.53 -8.63
CA SER A 103 -23.09 7.95 -8.26
C SER A 103 -22.05 8.60 -9.16
N GLU A 104 -22.45 9.63 -9.91
CA GLU A 104 -21.59 10.34 -10.88
C GLU A 104 -20.91 9.40 -11.89
N GLY A 105 -21.60 8.34 -12.30
CA GLY A 105 -21.10 7.29 -13.20
C GLY A 105 -20.20 6.25 -12.54
N ALA A 106 -19.85 6.40 -11.28
CA ALA A 106 -19.04 5.44 -10.51
C ALA A 106 -19.92 4.45 -9.75
N GLN A 107 -19.44 3.23 -9.52
CA GLN A 107 -20.09 2.25 -8.65
C GLN A 107 -19.64 2.45 -7.21
N CYS A 108 -20.60 2.65 -6.33
CA CYS A 108 -20.38 3.05 -4.94
C CYS A 108 -21.16 2.14 -3.97
N ILE A 109 -20.62 1.99 -2.75
CA ILE A 109 -21.32 1.39 -1.61
C ILE A 109 -21.60 2.51 -0.61
N PHE A 110 -22.86 2.72 -0.27
CA PHE A 110 -23.29 3.69 0.72
C PHE A 110 -23.49 3.05 2.08
N PHE A 111 -23.13 3.78 3.13
CA PHE A 111 -23.27 3.32 4.51
C PHE A 111 -24.14 4.30 5.30
N GLU A 112 -25.06 3.78 6.09
CA GLU A 112 -25.93 4.61 6.91
C GLU A 112 -25.10 5.49 7.86
N GLY A 113 -25.43 6.78 7.92
CA GLY A 113 -24.74 7.76 8.75
C GLY A 113 -23.38 8.22 8.27
N GLN A 114 -22.89 7.73 7.13
CA GLN A 114 -21.62 8.20 6.55
C GLN A 114 -21.88 9.19 5.40
N LYS A 115 -21.09 10.26 5.36
CA LYS A 115 -21.21 11.31 4.33
C LYS A 115 -20.61 10.90 2.97
N SER A 116 -19.59 10.04 2.98
CA SER A 116 -18.87 9.65 1.77
C SER A 116 -19.05 8.16 1.51
N PRO A 117 -19.44 7.76 0.31
CA PRO A 117 -19.52 6.35 -0.06
C PRO A 117 -18.12 5.76 -0.26
N LEU A 118 -18.06 4.44 -0.30
CA LEU A 118 -16.90 3.70 -0.77
C LEU A 118 -17.01 3.52 -2.29
N ILE A 119 -16.14 4.19 -3.06
CA ILE A 119 -16.09 4.03 -4.49
C ILE A 119 -15.31 2.76 -4.82
N VAL A 120 -15.95 1.81 -5.50
CA VAL A 120 -15.34 0.53 -5.85
C VAL A 120 -15.00 0.41 -7.34
N GLN A 121 -15.67 1.17 -8.21
CA GLN A 121 -15.33 1.25 -9.63
C GLN A 121 -15.58 2.67 -10.14
N LYS A 122 -14.64 3.19 -10.91
CA LYS A 122 -14.74 4.51 -11.54
C LYS A 122 -15.71 4.51 -12.72
N ALA A 123 -16.12 5.70 -13.15
CA ALA A 123 -16.95 5.89 -14.34
C ALA A 123 -16.32 5.35 -15.64
N ASP A 124 -15.01 5.34 -15.74
CA ASP A 124 -14.25 4.78 -16.86
C ASP A 124 -14.07 3.25 -16.78
N GLY A 125 -14.66 2.60 -15.78
CA GLY A 125 -14.55 1.16 -15.52
C GLY A 125 -13.29 0.76 -14.74
N GLY A 126 -12.40 1.68 -14.44
CA GLY A 126 -11.19 1.42 -13.67
C GLY A 126 -11.48 1.06 -12.20
N PHE A 127 -10.68 0.16 -11.64
CA PHE A 127 -10.77 -0.21 -10.23
C PHE A 127 -9.95 0.73 -9.35
N LEU A 128 -10.30 0.78 -8.07
CA LEU A 128 -9.64 1.56 -7.04
C LEU A 128 -8.98 0.65 -6.00
N TYR A 129 -8.10 1.22 -5.18
CA TYR A 129 -7.50 0.49 -4.07
C TYR A 129 -8.54 -0.13 -3.11
N ALA A 130 -9.73 0.46 -3.00
CA ALA A 130 -10.82 -0.13 -2.24
C ALA A 130 -11.21 -1.52 -2.75
N THR A 131 -11.33 -1.70 -4.07
CA THR A 131 -11.67 -2.98 -4.68
C THR A 131 -10.56 -4.00 -4.48
N THR A 132 -9.31 -3.56 -4.54
CA THR A 132 -8.15 -4.40 -4.25
C THR A 132 -8.13 -4.86 -2.80
N ASP A 133 -8.45 -3.97 -1.85
CA ASP A 133 -8.55 -4.34 -0.43
C ASP A 133 -9.70 -5.32 -0.16
N LEU A 134 -10.86 -5.15 -0.80
CA LEU A 134 -11.97 -6.10 -0.74
C LEU A 134 -11.56 -7.49 -1.28
N ALA A 135 -10.86 -7.51 -2.41
CA ALA A 135 -10.31 -8.75 -2.98
C ALA A 135 -9.28 -9.41 -2.06
N ALA A 136 -8.44 -8.60 -1.41
CA ALA A 136 -7.43 -9.07 -0.46
C ALA A 136 -8.06 -9.70 0.80
N VAL A 137 -9.14 -9.12 1.34
CA VAL A 137 -9.89 -9.75 2.45
C VAL A 137 -10.47 -11.09 2.00
N ARG A 138 -11.16 -11.10 0.86
CA ARG A 138 -11.75 -12.34 0.30
C ARG A 138 -10.70 -13.45 0.14
N TYR A 139 -9.53 -13.12 -0.41
CA TYR A 139 -8.41 -14.06 -0.53
C TYR A 139 -7.94 -14.59 0.82
N ARG A 140 -7.74 -13.70 1.79
CA ARG A 140 -7.25 -14.08 3.13
C ARG A 140 -8.24 -14.96 3.88
N VAL A 141 -9.53 -14.70 3.74
CA VAL A 141 -10.58 -15.50 4.39
C VAL A 141 -10.75 -16.85 3.70
N ASN A 142 -10.81 -16.89 2.36
CA ASN A 142 -11.16 -18.10 1.63
C ASN A 142 -9.95 -19.00 1.35
N GLU A 143 -8.83 -18.43 0.90
CA GLU A 143 -7.66 -19.20 0.48
C GLU A 143 -6.68 -19.45 1.63
N LEU A 144 -6.49 -18.46 2.50
CA LEU A 144 -5.61 -18.60 3.66
C LEU A 144 -6.34 -19.09 4.91
N ALA A 145 -7.66 -19.21 4.87
CA ALA A 145 -8.51 -19.58 6.01
C ALA A 145 -8.18 -18.76 7.27
N ALA A 146 -7.87 -17.47 7.10
CA ALA A 146 -7.46 -16.59 8.18
C ALA A 146 -8.60 -16.39 9.18
N HIS A 147 -8.35 -16.60 10.47
CA HIS A 147 -9.31 -16.32 11.55
C HIS A 147 -9.17 -14.89 12.09
N ARG A 148 -8.05 -14.24 11.81
CA ARG A 148 -7.77 -12.88 12.23
C ARG A 148 -6.91 -12.18 11.19
N ILE A 149 -7.31 -10.99 10.77
CA ILE A 149 -6.61 -10.18 9.76
C ILE A 149 -6.30 -8.82 10.39
N LEU A 150 -5.01 -8.51 10.57
CA LEU A 150 -4.53 -7.28 11.17
C LEU A 150 -3.94 -6.37 10.09
N TYR A 151 -4.48 -5.17 9.95
CA TYR A 151 -3.99 -4.14 9.04
C TYR A 151 -3.16 -3.12 9.81
N PHE A 152 -1.84 -3.23 9.73
CA PHE A 152 -0.92 -2.24 10.28
C PHE A 152 -0.74 -1.08 9.29
N VAL A 153 -1.59 -0.08 9.39
CA VAL A 153 -1.65 1.05 8.46
C VAL A 153 -1.84 2.36 9.22
N ASP A 154 -1.39 3.47 8.63
CA ASP A 154 -1.51 4.81 9.18
C ASP A 154 -2.95 5.16 9.59
N SER A 155 -3.10 5.81 10.74
CA SER A 155 -4.39 6.20 11.32
C SER A 155 -5.26 7.07 10.40
N ARG A 156 -4.67 7.78 9.44
CA ARG A 156 -5.38 8.57 8.43
C ARG A 156 -6.25 7.71 7.51
N GLN A 157 -6.00 6.41 7.43
CA GLN A 157 -6.80 5.46 6.64
C GLN A 157 -7.93 4.79 7.46
N SER A 158 -8.19 5.24 8.67
CA SER A 158 -9.21 4.62 9.56
C SER A 158 -10.63 4.62 8.96
N LEU A 159 -11.02 5.66 8.22
CA LEU A 159 -12.31 5.68 7.55
C LEU A 159 -12.38 4.62 6.44
N HIS A 160 -11.34 4.52 5.63
CA HIS A 160 -11.23 3.53 4.57
C HIS A 160 -11.39 2.10 5.11
N PHE A 161 -10.63 1.71 6.13
CA PHE A 161 -10.75 0.35 6.69
C PHE A 161 -12.10 0.08 7.36
N ARG A 162 -12.70 1.08 8.01
CA ARG A 162 -14.07 0.93 8.53
C ARG A 162 -15.07 0.65 7.40
N GLN A 163 -14.94 1.31 6.26
CA GLN A 163 -15.79 1.10 5.09
C GLN A 163 -15.53 -0.26 4.46
N ILE A 164 -14.27 -0.67 4.30
CA ILE A 164 -13.91 -2.00 3.79
C ILE A 164 -14.51 -3.11 4.65
N PHE A 165 -14.33 -3.03 5.98
CA PHE A 165 -14.84 -4.06 6.89
C PHE A 165 -16.37 -4.12 6.88
N ALA A 166 -17.03 -2.94 6.89
CA ALA A 166 -18.48 -2.89 6.77
C ALA A 166 -18.99 -3.47 5.43
N ALA A 167 -18.33 -3.16 4.31
CA ALA A 167 -18.68 -3.70 3.02
C ALA A 167 -18.55 -5.24 2.96
N ILE A 168 -17.48 -5.79 3.53
CA ILE A 168 -17.24 -7.24 3.63
C ILE A 168 -18.37 -7.92 4.40
N GLU A 169 -18.78 -7.36 5.54
CA GLU A 169 -19.88 -7.90 6.35
C GLU A 169 -21.23 -7.84 5.62
N LEU A 170 -21.54 -6.69 5.00
CA LEU A 170 -22.78 -6.51 4.23
C LEU A 170 -22.90 -7.49 3.06
N ALA A 171 -21.80 -7.79 2.39
CA ALA A 171 -21.77 -8.72 1.25
C ALA A 171 -21.65 -10.20 1.66
N GLY A 172 -21.53 -10.50 2.95
CA GLY A 172 -21.33 -11.88 3.43
C GLY A 172 -19.98 -12.48 2.99
N LEU A 173 -18.98 -11.66 2.70
CA LEU A 173 -17.66 -12.10 2.23
C LEU A 173 -16.73 -12.57 3.37
N ASN A 174 -17.26 -12.67 4.58
CA ASN A 174 -16.56 -13.16 5.77
C ASN A 174 -17.30 -14.35 6.42
N PRO A 175 -17.51 -15.47 5.69
CA PRO A 175 -18.36 -16.59 6.15
C PRO A 175 -17.80 -17.26 7.40
N ASN A 176 -16.50 -17.14 7.67
CA ASN A 176 -15.85 -17.75 8.83
C ASN A 176 -15.76 -16.80 10.02
N ALA A 177 -16.40 -15.61 9.95
CA ALA A 177 -16.36 -14.58 10.99
C ALA A 177 -14.94 -14.23 11.45
N ALA A 178 -14.01 -14.14 10.51
CA ALA A 178 -12.64 -13.70 10.80
C ALA A 178 -12.64 -12.30 11.41
N SER A 179 -11.83 -12.09 12.44
CA SER A 179 -11.66 -10.75 13.02
C SER A 179 -10.88 -9.84 12.06
N LEU A 180 -11.48 -8.70 11.68
CA LEU A 180 -10.86 -7.70 10.81
C LEU A 180 -10.49 -6.48 11.67
N GLU A 181 -9.21 -6.18 11.81
CA GLU A 181 -8.74 -5.15 12.73
C GLU A 181 -7.78 -4.18 12.06
N HIS A 182 -8.03 -2.88 12.20
CA HIS A 182 -7.09 -1.85 11.82
C HIS A 182 -6.22 -1.49 13.02
N MET A 183 -4.97 -1.92 12.99
CA MET A 183 -3.94 -1.62 13.97
C MET A 183 -3.26 -0.30 13.59
N ALA A 184 -3.99 0.79 13.87
CA ALA A 184 -3.59 2.12 13.44
C ALA A 184 -2.31 2.59 14.15
N PHE A 185 -1.37 3.15 13.39
CA PHE A 185 -0.22 3.86 13.92
C PHE A 185 -0.21 5.31 13.47
N GLY A 186 0.44 6.18 14.26
CA GLY A 186 0.56 7.60 13.97
C GLY A 186 1.82 7.95 13.19
N THR A 187 1.89 9.19 12.76
CA THR A 187 3.09 9.76 12.12
C THR A 187 4.08 10.21 13.20
N MET A 188 5.37 10.00 12.97
CA MET A 188 6.41 10.57 13.82
C MET A 188 6.39 12.10 13.72
N LEU A 189 6.31 12.75 14.88
CA LEU A 189 6.23 14.20 14.98
C LEU A 189 7.57 14.76 15.50
N ASN A 190 7.91 15.97 15.06
CA ASN A 190 9.00 16.75 15.62
C ASN A 190 8.56 17.41 16.97
N GLU A 191 9.45 18.14 17.62
CA GLU A 191 9.17 18.83 18.88
C GLU A 191 8.02 19.85 18.77
N GLU A 192 7.75 20.36 17.57
CA GLU A 192 6.64 21.28 17.29
C GLU A 192 5.30 20.57 17.01
N GLY A 193 5.25 19.22 17.09
CA GLY A 193 4.06 18.43 16.79
C GLY A 193 3.74 18.31 15.29
N LYS A 194 4.68 18.66 14.40
CA LYS A 194 4.52 18.51 12.95
C LYS A 194 5.17 17.22 12.46
N PRO A 195 4.70 16.62 11.34
CA PRO A 195 5.34 15.45 10.76
C PRO A 195 6.84 15.69 10.56
N PHE A 196 7.63 14.75 11.06
CA PHE A 196 9.07 14.83 10.97
C PHE A 196 9.52 14.80 9.51
N LYS A 197 10.28 15.81 9.08
CA LYS A 197 10.88 15.90 7.74
C LYS A 197 12.38 16.04 7.86
N THR A 198 13.14 15.51 6.91
CA THR A 198 14.57 15.82 6.81
C THR A 198 14.77 17.29 6.46
N ARG A 199 15.97 17.82 6.72
CA ARG A 199 16.33 19.21 6.38
C ARG A 199 16.09 19.55 4.89
N GLU A 200 16.11 18.55 4.04
CA GLU A 200 15.85 18.64 2.60
C GLU A 200 14.36 18.44 2.22
N GLY A 201 13.46 18.35 3.22
CA GLY A 201 12.02 18.18 3.01
C GLY A 201 11.55 16.75 2.70
N GLY A 202 12.45 15.77 2.77
CA GLY A 202 12.14 14.34 2.56
C GLY A 202 11.58 13.66 3.83
N LEU A 203 11.00 12.46 3.64
CA LEU A 203 10.62 11.58 4.74
C LEU A 203 11.86 10.92 5.35
N ILE A 204 11.84 10.71 6.67
CA ILE A 204 12.91 9.95 7.34
C ILE A 204 12.80 8.48 6.92
N LYS A 205 13.91 7.93 6.45
CA LYS A 205 14.02 6.51 6.14
C LYS A 205 14.10 5.69 7.42
N LEU A 206 13.52 4.48 7.40
CA LEU A 206 13.50 3.60 8.57
C LEU A 206 14.91 3.15 8.98
N LYS A 207 15.82 2.89 8.03
CA LYS A 207 17.19 2.43 8.31
C LYS A 207 17.99 3.40 9.21
N PRO A 208 18.08 4.72 8.93
CA PRO A 208 18.70 5.68 9.84
C PRO A 208 18.05 5.75 11.23
N LEU A 209 16.73 5.59 11.32
CA LEU A 209 16.04 5.56 12.62
C LEU A 209 16.45 4.35 13.46
N ILE A 210 16.58 3.19 12.86
CA ILE A 210 17.05 1.97 13.54
C ILE A 210 18.50 2.16 13.99
N GLU A 211 19.36 2.74 13.16
CA GLU A 211 20.77 3.02 13.48
C GLU A 211 20.90 3.98 14.65
N GLU A 212 20.13 5.05 14.65
CA GLU A 212 20.12 6.01 15.76
C GLU A 212 19.61 5.38 17.06
N ALA A 213 18.53 4.58 17.00
CA ALA A 213 18.00 3.89 18.17
C ALA A 213 19.03 2.93 18.77
N ILE A 214 19.75 2.16 17.94
CA ILE A 214 20.83 1.26 18.37
C ILE A 214 21.98 2.06 19.00
N SER A 215 22.40 3.15 18.37
CA SER A 215 23.47 4.02 18.87
C SER A 215 23.15 4.56 20.26
N ARG A 216 21.94 5.11 20.46
CA ARG A 216 21.51 5.63 21.77
C ARG A 216 21.41 4.54 22.83
N ALA A 217 20.86 3.38 22.49
CA ALA A 217 20.78 2.25 23.40
C ALA A 217 22.19 1.78 23.83
N THR A 218 23.12 1.69 22.89
CA THR A 218 24.52 1.32 23.18
C THR A 218 25.21 2.33 24.11
N GLN A 219 25.02 3.62 23.86
CA GLN A 219 25.56 4.68 24.73
C GLN A 219 24.99 4.57 26.16
N THR A 220 23.69 4.37 26.28
CA THR A 220 23.04 4.23 27.60
C THR A 220 23.55 3.00 28.34
N LEU A 221 23.68 1.87 27.66
CA LEU A 221 24.19 0.63 28.26
C LEU A 221 25.68 0.75 28.67
N SER A 222 26.52 1.42 27.88
CA SER A 222 27.91 1.65 28.21
C SER A 222 28.11 2.56 29.45
N LEU A 223 27.15 3.46 29.70
CA LEU A 223 27.17 4.32 30.91
C LEU A 223 26.72 3.57 32.17
N ILE A 224 25.98 2.48 32.04
CA ILE A 224 25.47 1.65 33.17
C ILE A 224 26.55 0.65 33.61
N HIS A 225 27.49 0.29 32.73
CA HIS A 225 28.57 -0.69 33.00
C HIS A 225 29.90 -0.05 33.41
N ILE A 226 29.93 1.24 33.71
CA ILE A 226 31.02 1.93 34.41
C ILE A 226 30.57 2.09 35.86
#